data_6f65293d8ac1f2227bf06070eec021b2
#
_entry.id   6f65293d8ac1f2227bf06070eec021b2
#
_cell.length_a   1.000
_cell.length_b   1.000
_cell.length_c   1.000
_cell.angle_alpha   90.00
_cell.angle_beta   90.00
_cell.angle_gamma   90.00
#
_symmetry.space_group_name_H-M   'P 1'
#
loop_
_entity.id
_entity.type
_entity.pdbx_description
1 polymer ?
#
loop_
_entity_poly.entity_id
_entity_poly.type
_entity_poly.pdbx_seq_one_letter_code
_entity_poly.pdbx_strand_id
1 'polypeptide(L)'
;MTFRPNDDGQPRVRRMAARKQTTENKPLLKRDKRGPRTTKRGDQVAELIKTWITDGKLRPGMRLNKEAELQEMFNVSRGSMREALKALEVQGLVRLSTGPDGGATITRIPLARAFQSLQNYLFFESISLEDIYAVRRVLEPLLAAGAVEHLTDSDMEALERSVDVCEPFAASHERALDQRQEDIRFHDVLAGANPNAFLRCTCQIINQMLHSLVIVAGNVTQDDYQAFGRQTVAAHRAILDAARRRDAGEVEKLMAAHMEEAESQLRKVHAALRQKLVLDSDLGLHAGRKGAS
;
A
#
# COMPACT_ATOMS: atom_id res chain seq x y z
N MET A 1 -11.89 16.87 25.30
CA MET A 1 -13.26 16.37 25.07
C MET A 1 -13.19 14.86 25.13
N THR A 2 -13.66 14.29 26.22
CA THR A 2 -13.59 12.87 26.55
C THR A 2 -14.60 12.08 25.73
N PHE A 3 -14.11 11.11 24.98
CA PHE A 3 -14.90 10.14 24.23
C PHE A 3 -15.52 9.13 25.21
N ARG A 4 -16.84 8.97 25.20
CA ARG A 4 -17.51 7.82 25.87
C ARG A 4 -17.87 6.79 24.79
N PRO A 5 -17.39 5.53 24.85
CA PRO A 5 -17.83 4.44 23.98
C PRO A 5 -19.24 3.96 24.39
N ASN A 6 -19.91 3.23 23.48
CA ASN A 6 -21.14 2.50 23.78
C ASN A 6 -20.81 1.22 24.56
N ASP A 7 -21.81 0.65 25.25
CA ASP A 7 -21.70 -0.55 26.11
C ASP A 7 -21.22 -1.82 25.35
N ASP A 8 -21.15 -1.81 24.03
CA ASP A 8 -20.71 -2.88 23.11
C ASP A 8 -19.36 -2.62 22.43
N GLY A 9 -18.63 -1.58 22.82
CA GLY A 9 -17.25 -1.32 22.34
C GLY A 9 -17.12 -0.95 20.86
N GLN A 10 -18.23 -0.71 20.16
CA GLN A 10 -18.21 -0.34 18.73
C GLN A 10 -18.23 1.20 18.55
N PRO A 11 -17.41 1.76 17.64
CA PRO A 11 -17.42 3.20 17.40
C PRO A 11 -18.74 3.64 16.78
N ARG A 12 -19.41 4.61 17.39
CA ARG A 12 -20.63 5.22 16.86
C ARG A 12 -20.34 5.76 15.45
N VAL A 13 -20.95 5.15 14.44
CA VAL A 13 -20.93 5.64 13.06
C VAL A 13 -21.67 6.98 13.03
N ARG A 14 -20.95 8.09 12.96
CA ARG A 14 -21.56 9.40 12.75
C ARG A 14 -22.18 9.43 11.37
N ARG A 15 -23.51 9.47 11.29
CA ARG A 15 -24.22 9.92 10.11
C ARG A 15 -23.80 11.37 9.83
N MET A 16 -23.59 11.72 8.57
CA MET A 16 -23.44 13.10 8.18
C MET A 16 -24.72 13.83 8.60
N ALA A 17 -24.64 14.54 9.73
CA ALA A 17 -25.76 15.35 10.18
C ALA A 17 -26.01 16.40 9.10
N ALA A 18 -27.16 16.34 8.48
CA ALA A 18 -27.64 17.42 7.65
C ALA A 18 -27.65 18.67 8.53
N ARG A 19 -26.61 19.50 8.39
CA ARG A 19 -26.65 20.86 8.90
C ARG A 19 -27.83 21.48 8.21
N LYS A 20 -28.90 21.77 8.98
CA LYS A 20 -30.00 22.64 8.54
C LYS A 20 -29.37 23.99 8.19
N GLN A 21 -28.83 24.10 6.99
CA GLN A 21 -28.68 25.39 6.34
C GLN A 21 -30.03 25.70 5.70
N THR A 22 -30.82 26.44 6.41
CA THR A 22 -31.94 27.22 5.84
C THR A 22 -31.31 28.27 4.92
N THR A 23 -30.98 27.87 3.71
CA THR A 23 -30.78 28.74 2.56
C THR A 23 -30.99 27.87 1.31
N GLU A 24 -32.03 28.16 0.59
CA GLU A 24 -32.41 27.71 -0.75
C GLU A 24 -31.89 26.32 -1.17
N ASN A 25 -32.82 25.39 -1.30
CA ASN A 25 -32.63 24.01 -1.78
C ASN A 25 -32.24 24.01 -3.28
N LYS A 26 -31.06 24.59 -3.58
CA LYS A 26 -30.54 24.65 -4.94
C LYS A 26 -29.79 23.34 -5.22
N PRO A 27 -30.23 22.55 -6.22
CA PRO A 27 -29.57 21.28 -6.53
C PRO A 27 -28.07 21.48 -6.80
N LEU A 28 -27.23 20.58 -6.28
CA LEU A 28 -25.77 20.61 -6.47
C LEU A 28 -25.35 20.50 -7.95
N LEU A 29 -26.19 19.85 -8.78
CA LEU A 29 -26.01 19.79 -10.22
C LEU A 29 -27.12 20.54 -10.95
N LYS A 30 -26.75 21.52 -11.78
CA LYS A 30 -27.69 22.20 -12.68
C LYS A 30 -28.13 21.25 -13.79
N ARG A 31 -29.41 21.36 -14.21
CA ARG A 31 -29.95 20.62 -15.35
C ARG A 31 -29.42 21.25 -16.62
N ASP A 32 -28.36 20.69 -17.19
CA ASP A 32 -27.80 21.16 -18.46
C ASP A 32 -28.72 20.67 -19.62
N LYS A 33 -29.22 21.58 -20.41
CA LYS A 33 -30.18 21.29 -21.50
C LYS A 33 -29.52 21.20 -22.88
N ARG A 34 -28.22 21.48 -23.03
CA ARG A 34 -27.57 21.50 -24.37
C ARG A 34 -26.06 21.28 -24.27
N GLY A 35 -25.53 20.34 -25.06
CA GLY A 35 -24.11 20.25 -25.35
C GLY A 35 -23.67 18.84 -25.78
N PRO A 36 -22.76 18.69 -26.77
CA PRO A 36 -22.27 17.41 -27.22
C PRO A 36 -21.29 16.83 -26.18
N ARG A 37 -21.51 15.56 -25.79
CA ARG A 37 -20.70 14.75 -24.88
C ARG A 37 -20.45 15.35 -23.50
N THR A 38 -21.50 15.69 -22.81
CA THR A 38 -21.43 15.92 -21.37
C THR A 38 -21.07 14.62 -20.65
N THR A 39 -20.05 14.68 -19.79
CA THR A 39 -19.74 13.65 -18.79
C THR A 39 -21.05 13.09 -18.23
N LYS A 40 -21.21 11.77 -18.21
CA LYS A 40 -22.44 11.15 -17.71
C LYS A 40 -22.74 11.69 -16.32
N ARG A 41 -24.01 11.89 -16.01
CA ARG A 41 -24.41 12.46 -14.70
C ARG A 41 -23.90 11.66 -13.52
N GLY A 42 -23.76 10.34 -13.67
CA GLY A 42 -23.13 9.48 -12.69
C GLY A 42 -21.67 9.86 -12.43
N ASP A 43 -20.90 10.15 -13.48
CA ASP A 43 -19.49 10.55 -13.34
C ASP A 43 -19.35 11.90 -12.61
N GLN A 44 -20.25 12.86 -12.91
CA GLN A 44 -20.26 14.15 -12.22
C GLN A 44 -20.54 14.00 -10.72
N VAL A 45 -21.48 13.13 -10.34
CA VAL A 45 -21.76 12.82 -8.93
C VAL A 45 -20.53 12.18 -8.27
N ALA A 46 -19.90 11.22 -8.94
CA ALA A 46 -18.71 10.56 -8.42
C ALA A 46 -17.57 11.57 -8.16
N GLU A 47 -17.32 12.48 -9.10
CA GLU A 47 -16.30 13.53 -8.94
C GLU A 47 -16.61 14.51 -7.81
N LEU A 48 -17.89 14.89 -7.62
CA LEU A 48 -18.27 15.74 -6.48
C LEU A 48 -18.07 15.02 -5.14
N ILE A 49 -18.38 13.73 -5.05
CA ILE A 49 -18.12 12.94 -3.83
C ILE A 49 -16.62 12.83 -3.59
N LYS A 50 -15.80 12.64 -4.63
CA LYS A 50 -14.32 12.67 -4.50
C LYS A 50 -13.83 14.02 -3.97
N THR A 51 -14.36 15.11 -4.49
CA THR A 51 -14.04 16.46 -3.98
C THR A 51 -14.36 16.58 -2.49
N TRP A 52 -15.49 16.03 -2.02
CA TRP A 52 -15.80 16.04 -0.59
C TRP A 52 -14.83 15.20 0.25
N ILE A 53 -14.27 14.13 -0.31
CA ILE A 53 -13.22 13.33 0.34
C ILE A 53 -11.93 14.14 0.42
N THR A 54 -11.50 14.75 -0.69
CA THR A 54 -10.25 15.54 -0.74
C THR A 54 -10.32 16.79 0.12
N ASP A 55 -11.48 17.44 0.22
CA ASP A 55 -11.73 18.57 1.10
C ASP A 55 -11.82 18.16 2.59
N GLY A 56 -11.69 16.87 2.92
CA GLY A 56 -11.81 16.35 4.28
C GLY A 56 -13.23 16.38 4.87
N LYS A 57 -14.24 16.68 4.04
CA LYS A 57 -15.66 16.66 4.45
C LYS A 57 -16.16 15.23 4.68
N LEU A 58 -15.61 14.27 3.90
CA LEU A 58 -15.85 12.85 4.05
C LEU A 58 -14.54 12.15 4.42
N ARG A 59 -14.61 11.28 5.43
CA ARG A 59 -13.45 10.53 5.95
C ARG A 59 -13.74 9.03 5.95
N PRO A 60 -12.72 8.17 5.88
CA PRO A 60 -12.90 6.73 6.02
C PRO A 60 -13.73 6.38 7.28
N GLY A 61 -14.67 5.46 7.14
CA GLY A 61 -15.63 5.06 8.15
C GLY A 61 -16.93 5.88 8.17
N MET A 62 -17.00 7.03 7.52
CA MET A 62 -18.26 7.80 7.41
C MET A 62 -19.21 7.14 6.42
N ARG A 63 -20.50 7.12 6.77
CA ARG A 63 -21.55 6.69 5.86
C ARG A 63 -22.07 7.89 5.05
N LEU A 64 -22.27 7.68 3.76
CA LEU A 64 -23.04 8.60 2.94
C LEU A 64 -24.51 8.56 3.34
N ASN A 65 -25.24 9.59 2.98
CA ASN A 65 -26.69 9.65 3.09
C ASN A 65 -27.33 8.47 2.33
N LYS A 66 -28.58 8.15 2.65
CA LYS A 66 -29.33 7.13 1.91
C LYS A 66 -29.40 7.48 0.42
N GLU A 67 -29.45 6.45 -0.43
CA GLU A 67 -29.44 6.63 -1.90
C GLU A 67 -30.53 7.61 -2.37
N ALA A 68 -31.74 7.55 -1.77
CA ALA A 68 -32.83 8.48 -2.11
C ALA A 68 -32.49 9.95 -1.76
N GLU A 69 -31.89 10.19 -0.59
CA GLU A 69 -31.47 11.53 -0.17
C GLU A 69 -30.35 12.07 -1.08
N LEU A 70 -29.42 11.19 -1.50
CA LEU A 70 -28.38 11.56 -2.45
C LEU A 70 -28.96 11.89 -3.83
N GLN A 71 -29.95 11.14 -4.31
CA GLN A 71 -30.65 11.43 -5.57
C GLN A 71 -31.29 12.83 -5.55
N GLU A 72 -31.98 13.18 -4.47
CA GLU A 72 -32.54 14.51 -4.28
C GLU A 72 -31.46 15.60 -4.22
N MET A 73 -30.44 15.39 -3.42
CA MET A 73 -29.34 16.33 -3.22
C MET A 73 -28.60 16.66 -4.53
N PHE A 74 -28.33 15.65 -5.34
CA PHE A 74 -27.63 15.80 -6.62
C PHE A 74 -28.59 16.02 -7.81
N ASN A 75 -29.89 15.93 -7.60
CA ASN A 75 -30.90 16.01 -8.65
C ASN A 75 -30.62 15.06 -9.84
N VAL A 76 -30.41 13.78 -9.52
CA VAL A 76 -30.11 12.74 -10.49
C VAL A 76 -31.08 11.57 -10.38
N SER A 77 -31.19 10.78 -11.45
CA SER A 77 -31.99 9.56 -11.44
C SER A 77 -31.34 8.48 -10.53
N ARG A 78 -32.14 7.52 -10.08
CA ARG A 78 -31.67 6.35 -9.36
C ARG A 78 -30.56 5.60 -10.12
N GLY A 79 -30.70 5.44 -11.44
CA GLY A 79 -29.72 4.81 -12.29
C GLY A 79 -28.37 5.53 -12.24
N SER A 80 -28.37 6.87 -12.44
CA SER A 80 -27.16 7.68 -12.39
C SER A 80 -26.49 7.67 -11.02
N MET A 81 -27.28 7.65 -9.93
CA MET A 81 -26.74 7.56 -8.57
C MET A 81 -26.05 6.20 -8.35
N ARG A 82 -26.68 5.10 -8.76
CA ARG A 82 -26.10 3.76 -8.64
C ARG A 82 -24.82 3.61 -9.48
N GLU A 83 -24.81 4.16 -10.69
CA GLU A 83 -23.59 4.21 -11.52
C GLU A 83 -22.46 4.96 -10.82
N ALA A 84 -22.75 6.12 -10.23
CA ALA A 84 -21.77 6.89 -9.46
C ALA A 84 -21.21 6.11 -8.26
N LEU A 85 -22.09 5.54 -7.45
CA LEU A 85 -21.69 4.75 -6.26
C LEU A 85 -20.89 3.51 -6.65
N LYS A 86 -21.30 2.82 -7.74
CA LYS A 86 -20.55 1.67 -8.24
C LYS A 86 -19.18 2.06 -8.79
N ALA A 87 -19.07 3.19 -9.50
CA ALA A 87 -17.80 3.72 -9.97
C ALA A 87 -16.86 4.04 -8.80
N LEU A 88 -17.36 4.63 -7.70
CA LEU A 88 -16.59 4.88 -6.48
C LEU A 88 -16.21 3.58 -5.76
N GLU A 89 -17.07 2.56 -5.78
CA GLU A 89 -16.77 1.24 -5.21
C GLU A 89 -15.67 0.53 -5.99
N VAL A 90 -15.72 0.56 -7.32
CA VAL A 90 -14.64 0.01 -8.18
C VAL A 90 -13.32 0.72 -7.90
N GLN A 91 -13.33 2.02 -7.65
CA GLN A 91 -12.14 2.78 -7.26
C GLN A 91 -11.71 2.53 -5.80
N GLY A 92 -12.52 1.84 -5.00
CA GLY A 92 -12.21 1.54 -3.60
C GLY A 92 -12.45 2.70 -2.63
N LEU A 93 -13.10 3.79 -3.08
CA LEU A 93 -13.40 4.95 -2.27
C LEU A 93 -14.63 4.75 -1.38
N VAL A 94 -15.53 3.88 -1.79
CA VAL A 94 -16.69 3.47 -1.00
C VAL A 94 -16.83 1.95 -0.97
N ARG A 95 -17.51 1.44 0.05
CA ARG A 95 -18.01 0.08 0.14
C ARG A 95 -19.53 0.13 0.19
N LEU A 96 -20.18 -0.61 -0.69
CA LEU A 96 -21.62 -0.76 -0.70
C LEU A 96 -22.03 -1.96 0.17
N SER A 97 -23.05 -1.77 1.00
CA SER A 97 -23.66 -2.83 1.78
C SER A 97 -25.17 -2.89 1.49
N THR A 98 -25.72 -4.09 1.51
CA THR A 98 -27.15 -4.36 1.30
C THR A 98 -27.87 -4.56 2.64
N GLY A 99 -29.22 -4.55 2.63
CA GLY A 99 -30.05 -4.77 3.81
C GLY A 99 -30.62 -3.49 4.40
N PRO A 100 -31.40 -3.60 5.50
CA PRO A 100 -32.09 -2.46 6.13
C PRO A 100 -31.15 -1.33 6.54
N ASP A 101 -29.95 -1.68 7.00
CA ASP A 101 -28.87 -0.75 7.33
C ASP A 101 -27.83 -0.64 6.20
N GLY A 102 -28.19 -1.04 4.99
CA GLY A 102 -27.36 -0.93 3.80
C GLY A 102 -27.04 0.52 3.43
N GLY A 103 -26.11 0.71 2.50
CA GLY A 103 -25.69 2.02 2.01
C GLY A 103 -24.23 2.07 1.63
N ALA A 104 -23.72 3.27 1.37
CA ALA A 104 -22.35 3.52 0.98
C ALA A 104 -21.55 4.04 2.17
N THR A 105 -20.40 3.41 2.45
CA THR A 105 -19.45 3.82 3.49
C THR A 105 -18.12 4.20 2.84
N ILE A 106 -17.58 5.35 3.21
CA ILE A 106 -16.26 5.79 2.74
C ILE A 106 -15.19 4.84 3.29
N THR A 107 -14.29 4.39 2.42
CA THR A 107 -13.20 3.48 2.78
C THR A 107 -11.85 4.12 2.50
N ARG A 108 -10.82 3.67 3.23
CA ARG A 108 -9.43 3.92 2.87
C ARG A 108 -9.04 2.90 1.80
N ILE A 109 -8.47 3.34 0.71
CA ILE A 109 -7.94 2.42 -0.31
C ILE A 109 -6.71 1.73 0.27
N PRO A 110 -6.69 0.38 0.37
CA PRO A 110 -5.48 -0.34 0.75
C PRO A 110 -4.39 -0.14 -0.31
N LEU A 111 -3.13 -0.04 0.12
CA LEU A 111 -2.00 0.12 -0.79
C LEU A 111 -1.94 -1.02 -1.83
N ALA A 112 -2.22 -2.25 -1.43
CA ALA A 112 -2.29 -3.41 -2.32
C ALA A 112 -3.24 -3.20 -3.52
N ARG A 113 -4.36 -2.50 -3.31
CA ARG A 113 -5.30 -2.20 -4.40
C ARG A 113 -4.78 -1.12 -5.35
N ALA A 114 -4.10 -0.11 -4.82
CA ALA A 114 -3.43 0.90 -5.63
C ALA A 114 -2.29 0.27 -6.45
N PHE A 115 -1.52 -0.63 -5.81
CA PHE A 115 -0.46 -1.39 -6.44
C PHE A 115 -0.98 -2.27 -7.58
N GLN A 116 -2.13 -2.94 -7.44
CA GLN A 116 -2.71 -3.77 -8.49
C GLN A 116 -2.99 -2.97 -9.77
N SER A 117 -3.45 -1.72 -9.66
CA SER A 117 -3.65 -0.85 -10.82
C SER A 117 -2.32 -0.45 -11.48
N LEU A 118 -1.30 -0.19 -10.68
CA LEU A 118 0.06 0.08 -11.16
C LEU A 118 0.65 -1.18 -11.81
N GLN A 119 0.48 -2.34 -11.22
CA GLN A 119 0.94 -3.62 -11.75
C GLN A 119 0.35 -3.89 -13.14
N ASN A 120 -0.93 -3.60 -13.35
CA ASN A 120 -1.57 -3.72 -14.68
C ASN A 120 -0.92 -2.80 -15.73
N TYR A 121 -0.50 -1.60 -15.34
CA TYR A 121 0.26 -0.71 -16.22
C TYR A 121 1.64 -1.31 -16.52
N LEU A 122 2.33 -1.80 -15.50
CA LEU A 122 3.69 -2.33 -15.59
C LEU A 122 3.77 -3.65 -16.37
N PHE A 123 2.66 -4.38 -16.60
CA PHE A 123 2.66 -5.56 -17.47
C PHE A 123 3.10 -5.27 -18.91
N PHE A 124 2.94 -4.05 -19.36
CA PHE A 124 3.31 -3.62 -20.71
C PHE A 124 4.69 -2.95 -20.76
N GLU A 125 5.31 -2.74 -19.60
CA GLU A 125 6.64 -2.16 -19.48
C GLU A 125 7.69 -3.25 -19.30
N SER A 126 8.89 -3.03 -19.86
CA SER A 126 10.02 -3.95 -19.70
C SER A 126 10.88 -3.49 -18.53
N ILE A 127 10.39 -3.71 -17.30
CA ILE A 127 11.12 -3.34 -16.08
C ILE A 127 12.09 -4.46 -15.73
N SER A 128 13.33 -4.09 -15.46
CA SER A 128 14.37 -5.00 -14.96
C SER A 128 14.50 -4.88 -13.41
N LEU A 129 15.12 -5.88 -12.80
CA LEU A 129 15.53 -5.77 -11.40
C LEU A 129 16.55 -4.65 -11.18
N GLU A 130 17.41 -4.42 -12.15
CA GLU A 130 18.38 -3.34 -12.13
C GLU A 130 17.71 -1.97 -12.06
N ASP A 131 16.62 -1.76 -12.82
CA ASP A 131 15.83 -0.53 -12.73
C ASP A 131 15.25 -0.31 -11.33
N ILE A 132 14.73 -1.39 -10.73
CA ILE A 132 14.17 -1.34 -9.37
C ILE A 132 15.27 -1.01 -8.34
N TYR A 133 16.42 -1.66 -8.42
CA TYR A 133 17.52 -1.42 -7.47
C TYR A 133 18.18 -0.07 -7.68
N ALA A 134 18.25 0.45 -8.89
CA ALA A 134 18.71 1.82 -9.16
C ALA A 134 17.86 2.86 -8.38
N VAL A 135 16.55 2.65 -8.31
CA VAL A 135 15.64 3.51 -7.52
C VAL A 135 15.81 3.26 -6.02
N ARG A 136 15.88 1.99 -5.57
CA ARG A 136 16.07 1.64 -4.16
C ARG A 136 17.34 2.27 -3.58
N ARG A 137 18.44 2.20 -4.30
CA ARG A 137 19.74 2.78 -3.88
C ARG A 137 19.65 4.27 -3.58
N VAL A 138 18.75 5.00 -4.26
CA VAL A 138 18.54 6.44 -4.01
C VAL A 138 17.57 6.70 -2.87
N LEU A 139 16.51 5.92 -2.75
CA LEU A 139 15.41 6.20 -1.83
C LEU A 139 15.56 5.53 -0.47
N GLU A 140 16.09 4.29 -0.41
CA GLU A 140 16.15 3.49 0.83
C GLU A 140 17.06 4.11 1.91
N PRO A 141 18.24 4.69 1.61
CA PRO A 141 19.04 5.35 2.63
C PRO A 141 18.31 6.50 3.31
N LEU A 142 17.68 7.38 2.52
CA LEU A 142 16.89 8.50 3.02
C LEU A 142 15.65 8.03 3.80
N LEU A 143 15.01 6.95 3.31
CA LEU A 143 13.88 6.34 3.98
C LEU A 143 14.26 5.82 5.35
N ALA A 144 15.33 5.02 5.43
CA ALA A 144 15.81 4.37 6.64
C ALA A 144 16.25 5.41 7.68
N ALA A 145 17.07 6.39 7.28
CA ALA A 145 17.51 7.48 8.16
C ALA A 145 16.32 8.26 8.74
N GLY A 146 15.36 8.63 7.88
CA GLY A 146 14.16 9.36 8.31
C GLY A 146 13.20 8.55 9.19
N ALA A 147 13.32 7.23 9.22
CA ALA A 147 12.52 6.37 10.09
C ALA A 147 13.05 6.31 11.53
N VAL A 148 14.36 6.47 11.74
CA VAL A 148 15.07 6.18 12.99
C VAL A 148 14.40 6.75 14.23
N GLU A 149 14.07 8.05 14.22
CA GLU A 149 13.44 8.73 15.35
C GLU A 149 11.98 8.32 15.60
N HIS A 150 11.37 7.64 14.64
CA HIS A 150 9.95 7.25 14.65
C HIS A 150 9.74 5.75 14.89
N LEU A 151 10.82 4.96 14.90
CA LEU A 151 10.74 3.54 15.21
C LEU A 151 10.26 3.33 16.65
N THR A 152 9.18 2.56 16.80
CA THR A 152 8.66 2.12 18.10
C THR A 152 9.36 0.83 18.56
N ASP A 153 9.16 0.45 19.83
CA ASP A 153 9.67 -0.82 20.35
C ASP A 153 9.13 -2.01 19.53
N SER A 154 7.86 -1.95 19.12
CA SER A 154 7.26 -2.97 18.26
C SER A 154 7.90 -3.05 16.88
N ASP A 155 8.31 -1.90 16.31
CA ASP A 155 9.04 -1.87 15.04
C ASP A 155 10.44 -2.47 15.20
N MET A 156 11.14 -2.14 16.30
CA MET A 156 12.44 -2.71 16.62
C MET A 156 12.36 -4.24 16.77
N GLU A 157 11.36 -4.75 17.48
CA GLU A 157 11.11 -6.19 17.57
C GLU A 157 10.79 -6.82 16.21
N ALA A 158 10.07 -6.11 15.34
CA ALA A 158 9.75 -6.61 14.00
C ALA A 158 10.99 -6.68 13.10
N LEU A 159 11.89 -5.68 13.18
CA LEU A 159 13.18 -5.68 12.50
C LEU A 159 14.06 -6.82 12.99
N GLU A 160 14.13 -7.04 14.31
CA GLU A 160 14.90 -8.12 14.91
C GLU A 160 14.41 -9.50 14.46
N ARG A 161 13.10 -9.74 14.54
CA ARG A 161 12.50 -10.99 14.03
C ARG A 161 12.80 -11.24 12.56
N SER A 162 12.77 -10.20 11.73
CA SER A 162 13.09 -10.31 10.31
C SER A 162 14.54 -10.77 10.09
N VAL A 163 15.49 -10.21 10.85
CA VAL A 163 16.89 -10.62 10.81
C VAL A 163 17.05 -12.08 11.29
N ASP A 164 16.43 -12.45 12.41
CA ASP A 164 16.54 -13.77 13.02
C ASP A 164 15.96 -14.88 12.12
N VAL A 165 14.85 -14.60 11.41
CA VAL A 165 14.28 -15.54 10.42
C VAL A 165 15.22 -15.75 9.25
N CYS A 166 15.96 -14.71 8.86
CA CYS A 166 16.93 -14.78 7.78
C CYS A 166 18.26 -15.41 8.17
N GLU A 167 18.62 -15.47 9.46
CA GLU A 167 19.94 -15.94 9.93
C GLU A 167 20.23 -17.43 9.61
N PRO A 168 19.29 -18.38 9.67
CA PRO A 168 19.54 -19.77 9.31
C PRO A 168 19.61 -20.00 7.78
N PHE A 169 20.30 -19.15 7.03
CA PHE A 169 20.46 -19.29 5.58
C PHE A 169 21.11 -20.58 5.12
N ALA A 170 21.59 -21.35 6.06
CA ALA A 170 22.38 -22.51 5.75
C ALA A 170 21.60 -23.73 5.29
N ALA A 171 20.26 -23.75 5.37
CA ALA A 171 19.61 -25.05 5.48
C ALA A 171 18.92 -25.57 4.23
N SER A 172 18.22 -24.79 3.40
CA SER A 172 17.57 -25.38 2.24
C SER A 172 16.95 -24.36 1.25
N HIS A 173 16.91 -24.76 0.01
CA HIS A 173 16.15 -24.11 -1.08
C HIS A 173 14.67 -23.90 -0.74
N GLU A 174 14.10 -24.72 0.14
CA GLU A 174 12.70 -24.65 0.56
C GLU A 174 12.37 -23.41 1.39
N ARG A 175 13.35 -22.84 2.10
CA ARG A 175 13.18 -21.60 2.88
C ARG A 175 13.55 -20.31 2.12
N ALA A 176 14.06 -20.43 0.91
CA ALA A 176 14.53 -19.29 0.14
C ALA A 176 13.44 -18.23 -0.11
N LEU A 177 12.19 -18.64 -0.32
CA LEU A 177 11.06 -17.75 -0.51
C LEU A 177 10.68 -17.03 0.79
N ASP A 178 10.63 -17.75 1.90
CA ASP A 178 10.30 -17.18 3.22
C ASP A 178 11.36 -16.18 3.65
N GLN A 179 12.64 -16.52 3.48
CA GLN A 179 13.77 -15.64 3.79
C GLN A 179 13.75 -14.37 2.94
N ARG A 180 13.46 -14.48 1.65
CA ARG A 180 13.33 -13.32 0.79
C ARG A 180 12.16 -12.42 1.18
N GLN A 181 11.04 -13.01 1.59
CA GLN A 181 9.91 -12.23 2.06
C GLN A 181 10.25 -11.47 3.34
N GLU A 182 10.98 -12.11 4.26
CA GLU A 182 11.42 -11.44 5.49
C GLU A 182 12.54 -10.40 5.24
N ASP A 183 13.42 -10.62 4.27
CA ASP A 183 14.38 -9.62 3.80
C ASP A 183 13.67 -8.34 3.35
N ILE A 184 12.67 -8.46 2.47
CA ILE A 184 11.89 -7.31 2.03
C ILE A 184 11.07 -6.69 3.19
N ARG A 185 10.58 -7.52 4.12
CA ARG A 185 9.84 -7.05 5.29
C ARG A 185 10.65 -6.14 6.19
N PHE A 186 11.96 -6.36 6.31
CA PHE A 186 12.86 -5.44 7.02
C PHE A 186 12.73 -4.00 6.48
N HIS A 187 12.75 -3.86 5.16
CA HIS A 187 12.57 -2.57 4.48
C HIS A 187 11.14 -2.03 4.63
N ASP A 188 10.12 -2.90 4.67
CA ASP A 188 8.73 -2.48 4.90
C ASP A 188 8.51 -1.89 6.29
N VAL A 189 9.16 -2.42 7.32
CA VAL A 189 9.08 -1.87 8.68
C VAL A 189 9.69 -0.46 8.71
N LEU A 190 10.88 -0.29 8.13
CA LEU A 190 11.52 1.04 8.03
C LEU A 190 10.64 2.01 7.23
N ALA A 191 10.08 1.54 6.12
CA ALA A 191 9.13 2.35 5.34
C ALA A 191 7.91 2.77 6.17
N GLY A 192 7.36 1.85 6.95
CA GLY A 192 6.18 2.10 7.80
C GLY A 192 6.42 3.22 8.82
N ALA A 193 7.62 3.28 9.41
CA ALA A 193 7.99 4.25 10.43
C ALA A 193 8.35 5.65 9.86
N ASN A 194 8.64 5.77 8.56
CA ASN A 194 9.06 7.06 8.00
C ASN A 194 7.90 8.08 7.97
N PRO A 195 8.08 9.33 8.48
CA PRO A 195 7.03 10.33 8.56
C PRO A 195 6.64 10.91 7.18
N ASN A 196 7.53 10.85 6.19
CA ASN A 196 7.23 11.30 4.84
C ASN A 196 6.30 10.32 4.13
N ALA A 197 5.01 10.65 4.09
CA ALA A 197 3.98 9.75 3.54
C ALA A 197 4.20 9.39 2.07
N PHE A 198 4.78 10.28 1.27
CA PHE A 198 5.02 10.02 -0.15
C PHE A 198 6.22 9.09 -0.35
N LEU A 199 7.33 9.33 0.36
CA LEU A 199 8.51 8.46 0.34
C LEU A 199 8.14 7.05 0.84
N ARG A 200 7.43 6.96 1.97
CA ARG A 200 6.89 5.71 2.51
C ARG A 200 6.06 4.95 1.47
N CYS A 201 5.07 5.62 0.85
CA CYS A 201 4.21 5.01 -0.15
C CYS A 201 5.01 4.49 -1.35
N THR A 202 5.98 5.28 -1.84
CA THR A 202 6.83 4.90 -2.98
C THR A 202 7.67 3.67 -2.67
N CYS A 203 8.35 3.63 -1.51
CA CYS A 203 9.15 2.47 -1.13
C CYS A 203 8.30 1.23 -0.87
N GLN A 204 7.13 1.37 -0.24
CA GLN A 204 6.20 0.25 -0.07
C GLN A 204 5.67 -0.31 -1.40
N ILE A 205 5.46 0.53 -2.41
CA ILE A 205 5.12 0.08 -3.77
C ILE A 205 6.26 -0.72 -4.38
N ILE A 206 7.49 -0.25 -4.23
CA ILE A 206 8.69 -0.95 -4.73
C ILE A 206 8.85 -2.29 -4.04
N ASN A 207 8.71 -2.34 -2.71
CA ASN A 207 8.77 -3.57 -1.95
C ASN A 207 7.66 -4.56 -2.35
N GLN A 208 6.45 -4.06 -2.58
CA GLN A 208 5.34 -4.88 -3.09
C GLN A 208 5.63 -5.45 -4.49
N MET A 209 6.32 -4.70 -5.36
CA MET A 209 6.82 -5.24 -6.63
C MET A 209 7.79 -6.38 -6.40
N LEU A 210 8.74 -6.23 -5.50
CA LEU A 210 9.72 -7.26 -5.17
C LEU A 210 9.07 -8.51 -4.57
N HIS A 211 8.05 -8.37 -3.72
CA HIS A 211 7.26 -9.50 -3.22
C HIS A 211 6.54 -10.26 -4.33
N SER A 212 6.09 -9.54 -5.36
CA SER A 212 5.34 -10.11 -6.49
C SER A 212 6.24 -10.73 -7.57
N LEU A 213 7.55 -10.52 -7.49
CA LEU A 213 8.50 -11.05 -8.46
C LEU A 213 8.88 -12.48 -8.10
N VAL A 214 8.48 -13.43 -8.93
CA VAL A 214 9.00 -14.79 -8.88
C VAL A 214 10.36 -14.81 -9.56
N ILE A 215 11.43 -14.85 -8.77
CA ILE A 215 12.76 -15.17 -9.29
C ILE A 215 12.79 -16.68 -9.47
N VAL A 216 12.62 -17.13 -10.69
CA VAL A 216 12.96 -18.52 -11.04
C VAL A 216 14.47 -18.61 -10.97
N ALA A 217 14.97 -19.17 -9.88
CA ALA A 217 16.40 -19.40 -9.67
C ALA A 217 16.91 -20.32 -10.79
N GLY A 218 17.59 -19.72 -11.78
CA GLY A 218 18.43 -20.46 -12.69
C GLY A 218 19.71 -20.93 -11.95
N ASN A 219 20.77 -21.12 -12.65
CA ASN A 219 22.04 -21.74 -12.21
C ASN A 219 22.80 -21.02 -11.07
N VAL A 220 22.11 -20.50 -10.06
CA VAL A 220 22.75 -19.95 -8.84
C VAL A 220 23.19 -21.14 -7.98
N THR A 221 24.47 -21.18 -7.64
CA THR A 221 24.96 -22.25 -6.77
C THR A 221 24.45 -22.06 -5.35
N GLN A 222 24.36 -23.15 -4.59
CA GLN A 222 23.99 -23.12 -3.18
C GLN A 222 24.94 -22.19 -2.37
N ASP A 223 26.23 -22.21 -2.71
CA ASP A 223 27.26 -21.43 -2.03
C ASP A 223 27.09 -19.92 -2.29
N ASP A 224 26.77 -19.50 -3.53
CA ASP A 224 26.51 -18.11 -3.88
C ASP A 224 25.26 -17.59 -3.14
N TYR A 225 24.21 -18.42 -3.10
CA TYR A 225 22.99 -18.09 -2.39
C TYR A 225 23.22 -17.89 -0.89
N GLN A 226 23.98 -18.80 -0.26
CA GLN A 226 24.32 -18.70 1.15
C GLN A 226 25.25 -17.52 1.46
N ALA A 227 26.19 -17.23 0.56
CA ALA A 227 27.09 -16.08 0.71
C ALA A 227 26.30 -14.77 0.67
N PHE A 228 25.38 -14.63 -0.27
CA PHE A 228 24.48 -13.48 -0.37
C PHE A 228 23.63 -13.32 0.90
N GLY A 229 23.02 -14.38 1.35
CA GLY A 229 22.19 -14.36 2.55
C GLY A 229 22.97 -13.93 3.81
N ARG A 230 24.18 -14.46 4.02
CA ARG A 230 25.04 -14.04 5.14
C ARG A 230 25.38 -12.55 5.10
N GLN A 231 25.65 -12.01 3.92
CA GLN A 231 25.94 -10.57 3.74
C GLN A 231 24.72 -9.71 4.06
N THR A 232 23.54 -10.09 3.55
CA THR A 232 22.27 -9.41 3.83
C THR A 232 21.97 -9.38 5.33
N VAL A 233 22.08 -10.53 6.03
CA VAL A 233 21.87 -10.60 7.48
C VAL A 233 22.87 -9.71 8.24
N ALA A 234 24.14 -9.74 7.87
CA ALA A 234 25.15 -8.91 8.51
C ALA A 234 24.86 -7.41 8.32
N ALA A 235 24.44 -7.00 7.12
CA ALA A 235 24.05 -5.62 6.82
C ALA A 235 22.81 -5.19 7.62
N HIS A 236 21.74 -6.00 7.62
CA HIS A 236 20.53 -5.71 8.37
C HIS A 236 20.79 -5.61 9.87
N ARG A 237 21.65 -6.49 10.41
CA ARG A 237 22.05 -6.45 11.84
C ARG A 237 22.80 -5.15 12.17
N ALA A 238 23.72 -4.72 11.32
CA ALA A 238 24.44 -3.47 11.51
C ALA A 238 23.49 -2.25 11.45
N ILE A 239 22.54 -2.25 10.51
CA ILE A 239 21.52 -1.20 10.40
C ILE A 239 20.62 -1.18 11.65
N LEU A 240 20.17 -2.34 12.13
CA LEU A 240 19.36 -2.48 13.33
C LEU A 240 20.11 -1.95 14.57
N ASP A 241 21.39 -2.28 14.71
CA ASP A 241 22.22 -1.81 15.83
C ASP A 241 22.44 -0.28 15.79
N ALA A 242 22.60 0.30 14.60
CA ALA A 242 22.68 1.76 14.44
C ALA A 242 21.31 2.41 14.75
N ALA A 243 20.21 1.80 14.32
CA ALA A 243 18.85 2.28 14.62
C ALA A 243 18.54 2.22 16.13
N ARG A 244 19.01 1.20 16.85
CA ARG A 244 18.89 1.13 18.33
C ARG A 244 19.62 2.28 19.03
N ARG A 245 20.73 2.73 18.47
CA ARG A 245 21.47 3.91 18.97
C ARG A 245 20.87 5.23 18.52
N ARG A 246 19.81 5.21 17.73
CA ARG A 246 19.21 6.39 17.11
C ARG A 246 20.19 7.17 16.23
N ASP A 247 21.15 6.49 15.63
CA ASP A 247 22.16 7.09 14.75
C ASP A 247 21.67 7.09 13.29
N ALA A 248 20.89 8.10 12.94
CA ALA A 248 20.30 8.22 11.60
C ALA A 248 21.38 8.34 10.50
N GLY A 249 22.50 9.01 10.79
CA GLY A 249 23.59 9.17 9.83
C GLY A 249 24.29 7.85 9.52
N GLU A 250 24.53 7.01 10.54
CA GLU A 250 25.11 5.70 10.33
C GLU A 250 24.11 4.75 9.66
N VAL A 251 22.81 4.83 9.98
CA VAL A 251 21.76 4.07 9.29
C VAL A 251 21.72 4.40 7.80
N GLU A 252 21.80 5.69 7.44
CA GLU A 252 21.83 6.12 6.02
C GLU A 252 22.99 5.52 5.27
N LYS A 253 24.19 5.61 5.84
CA LYS A 253 25.43 5.10 5.27
C LYS A 253 25.42 3.57 5.12
N LEU A 254 25.00 2.86 6.16
CA LEU A 254 24.90 1.40 6.14
C LEU A 254 23.84 0.92 5.12
N MET A 255 22.70 1.59 5.03
CA MET A 255 21.67 1.27 4.04
C MET A 255 22.16 1.54 2.62
N ALA A 256 22.89 2.63 2.37
CA ALA A 256 23.49 2.89 1.07
C ALA A 256 24.45 1.76 0.65
N ALA A 257 25.34 1.36 1.53
CA ALA A 257 26.27 0.25 1.29
C ALA A 257 25.53 -1.07 1.06
N HIS A 258 24.48 -1.35 1.84
CA HIS A 258 23.63 -2.53 1.66
C HIS A 258 22.95 -2.56 0.29
N MET A 259 22.41 -1.44 -0.19
CA MET A 259 21.74 -1.36 -1.50
C MET A 259 22.73 -1.53 -2.67
N GLU A 260 23.94 -0.99 -2.56
CA GLU A 260 25.01 -1.18 -3.55
C GLU A 260 25.44 -2.64 -3.64
N GLU A 261 25.63 -3.29 -2.50
CA GLU A 261 26.01 -4.71 -2.46
C GLU A 261 24.90 -5.61 -2.99
N ALA A 262 23.64 -5.36 -2.60
CA ALA A 262 22.48 -6.10 -3.09
C ALA A 262 22.32 -6.00 -4.61
N GLU A 263 22.49 -4.81 -5.18
CA GLU A 263 22.51 -4.60 -6.63
C GLU A 263 23.65 -5.37 -7.31
N SER A 264 24.87 -5.32 -6.75
CA SER A 264 26.04 -6.02 -7.27
C SER A 264 25.83 -7.54 -7.31
N GLN A 265 25.29 -8.11 -6.25
CA GLN A 265 25.01 -9.54 -6.15
C GLN A 265 23.92 -9.97 -7.14
N LEU A 266 22.87 -9.16 -7.28
CA LEU A 266 21.81 -9.41 -8.25
C LEU A 266 22.32 -9.39 -9.69
N ARG A 267 23.22 -8.50 -10.02
CA ARG A 267 23.87 -8.49 -11.36
C ARG A 267 24.61 -9.79 -11.64
N LYS A 268 25.30 -10.37 -10.66
CA LYS A 268 25.96 -11.67 -10.80
C LYS A 268 24.96 -12.80 -11.04
N VAL A 269 23.87 -12.80 -10.27
CA VAL A 269 22.78 -13.76 -10.42
C VAL A 269 22.03 -13.56 -11.75
N HIS A 270 21.79 -12.33 -12.17
CA HIS A 270 21.09 -11.97 -13.40
C HIS A 270 21.89 -12.26 -14.67
N ALA A 271 23.21 -12.12 -14.64
CA ALA A 271 24.08 -12.53 -15.74
C ALA A 271 23.94 -14.04 -16.04
N ALA A 272 23.59 -14.84 -15.01
CA ALA A 272 23.29 -16.27 -15.16
C ALA A 272 21.83 -16.56 -15.58
N LEU A 273 20.90 -15.61 -15.42
CA LEU A 273 19.45 -15.88 -15.51
C LEU A 273 18.77 -15.42 -16.79
N ARG A 274 19.33 -14.53 -17.61
CA ARG A 274 18.70 -14.01 -18.85
C ARG A 274 17.17 -14.15 -18.90
N GLN A 275 16.45 -13.75 -17.85
CA GLN A 275 15.01 -14.00 -17.75
C GLN A 275 14.20 -12.71 -17.57
N LYS A 276 13.08 -12.68 -18.28
CA LYS A 276 12.02 -11.70 -18.19
C LYS A 276 11.37 -11.78 -16.82
N LEU A 277 11.24 -10.66 -16.13
CA LEU A 277 10.46 -10.59 -14.88
C LEU A 277 9.03 -10.99 -15.16
N VAL A 278 8.56 -12.02 -14.47
CA VAL A 278 7.16 -12.44 -14.49
C VAL A 278 6.53 -11.97 -13.19
N LEU A 279 5.60 -11.03 -13.30
CA LEU A 279 4.76 -10.61 -12.17
C LEU A 279 3.74 -11.71 -11.93
N ASP A 280 3.77 -12.32 -10.75
CA ASP A 280 2.78 -13.32 -10.36
C ASP A 280 1.46 -12.64 -10.00
N SER A 281 0.42 -12.93 -10.79
CA SER A 281 -0.93 -12.43 -10.55
C SER A 281 -1.64 -13.09 -9.36
N ASP A 282 -1.14 -14.22 -8.86
CA ASP A 282 -1.81 -15.05 -7.86
C ASP A 282 -1.33 -14.81 -6.42
N LEU A 283 -0.15 -14.22 -6.21
CA LEU A 283 0.39 -13.96 -4.86
C LEU A 283 -0.47 -12.99 -4.02
N GLY A 284 -1.29 -12.15 -4.65
CA GLY A 284 -2.20 -11.24 -3.94
C GLY A 284 -3.44 -11.89 -3.33
N LEU A 285 -3.80 -13.12 -3.73
CA LEU A 285 -5.05 -13.75 -3.31
C LEU A 285 -4.89 -14.74 -2.15
N HIS A 286 -3.68 -15.13 -1.78
CA HIS A 286 -3.43 -16.16 -0.75
C HIS A 286 -3.12 -15.62 0.64
N ALA A 287 -2.88 -14.34 0.82
CA ALA A 287 -2.61 -13.73 2.14
C ALA A 287 -3.83 -13.70 3.09
N GLY A 288 -5.02 -14.12 2.63
CA GLY A 288 -6.28 -14.05 3.38
C GLY A 288 -6.84 -15.40 3.89
N ARG A 289 -6.19 -16.54 3.68
CA ARG A 289 -6.80 -17.86 3.95
C ARG A 289 -6.14 -18.75 5.01
N LYS A 290 -5.24 -18.25 5.83
CA LYS A 290 -4.75 -19.02 7.00
C LYS A 290 -5.20 -18.33 8.30
N GLY A 291 -6.43 -18.62 8.71
CA GLY A 291 -6.97 -18.14 9.98
C GLY A 291 -8.43 -18.46 10.17
N ALA A 292 -8.84 -19.73 9.95
CA ALA A 292 -10.10 -20.28 10.46
C ALA A 292 -10.01 -21.81 10.42
N SER A 293 -9.53 -22.39 11.48
CA SER A 293 -9.88 -23.74 11.97
C SER A 293 -9.56 -23.79 13.44
#